data_04652cad5e83b058bfb5f27a7a8bf5c5
#
_entry.id   04652cad5e83b058bfb5f27a7a8bf5c5
#
_cell.length_a   1.000
_cell.length_b   1.000
_cell.length_c   1.000
_cell.angle_alpha   90.00
_cell.angle_beta   90.00
_cell.angle_gamma   90.00
#
_symmetry.space_group_name_H-M   'P 1'
#
loop_
_entity.id
_entity.type
_entity.pdbx_description
1 polymer ?
#
loop_
_entity_poly.entity_id
_entity_poly.type
_entity_poly.pdbx_seq_one_letter_code
_entity_poly.pdbx_strand_id
1 'polypeptide(L)'
;MKLFFSFLFSLFYFISFAQEVAILKYKGGGDWYSNPTALPNLVKYCNDYIDTNINENIKTVEAGSTDIFQFPLLHMTGHGNVFFSDDDAENLRNYLVSGGFLHIDDNYGMEPYITKELKKVFPNSELIEIPKNHAIFSTAYNFPNGLPKIHEHDGKAPKAFGIFHESRLVLLFTLETDLGDGWEDEEVHNDPEEVREKALKMGANIVKYAFEN
;
A
#
# COMPACT_ATOMS: atom_id res chain seq x y z
N MET A 1 38.67 -49.08 -17.54
CA MET A 1 37.29 -48.90 -17.08
C MET A 1 37.11 -47.41 -16.80
N LYS A 2 36.52 -46.64 -17.78
CA LYS A 2 36.32 -45.17 -17.66
C LYS A 2 34.92 -44.96 -17.11
N LEU A 3 34.80 -44.43 -15.88
CA LEU A 3 33.53 -44.00 -15.32
C LEU A 3 33.13 -42.70 -15.99
N PHE A 4 31.98 -42.68 -16.71
CA PHE A 4 31.31 -41.50 -17.15
C PHE A 4 30.41 -41.00 -16.01
N PHE A 5 30.79 -39.87 -15.40
CA PHE A 5 29.91 -39.13 -14.50
C PHE A 5 28.94 -38.30 -15.33
N SER A 6 27.69 -38.73 -15.44
CA SER A 6 26.62 -37.97 -16.05
C SER A 6 26.08 -36.94 -15.04
N PHE A 7 26.37 -35.66 -15.28
CA PHE A 7 25.86 -34.56 -14.46
C PHE A 7 24.44 -34.23 -14.93
N LEU A 8 23.44 -34.66 -14.16
CA LEU A 8 22.04 -34.35 -14.43
C LEU A 8 21.78 -32.90 -13.99
N PHE A 9 21.73 -31.98 -14.98
CA PHE A 9 21.35 -30.57 -14.72
C PHE A 9 19.83 -30.51 -14.59
N SER A 10 19.33 -30.44 -13.34
CA SER A 10 17.90 -30.24 -13.07
C SER A 10 17.57 -28.77 -13.34
N LEU A 11 16.87 -28.48 -14.46
CA LEU A 11 16.31 -27.16 -14.74
C LEU A 11 15.11 -26.96 -13.80
N PHE A 12 15.30 -26.18 -12.74
CA PHE A 12 14.19 -25.65 -11.94
C PHE A 12 13.54 -24.51 -12.72
N TYR A 13 12.36 -24.75 -13.29
CA TYR A 13 11.51 -23.69 -13.80
C TYR A 13 10.86 -23.00 -12.58
N PHE A 14 11.32 -21.79 -12.27
CA PHE A 14 10.58 -20.92 -11.37
C PHE A 14 9.34 -20.39 -12.12
N ILE A 15 8.19 -20.92 -11.82
CA ILE A 15 6.91 -20.33 -12.25
C ILE A 15 6.74 -19.09 -11.37
N SER A 16 7.05 -17.92 -11.89
CA SER A 16 6.69 -16.66 -11.26
C SER A 16 5.21 -16.42 -11.49
N PHE A 17 4.41 -16.54 -10.44
CA PHE A 17 3.02 -16.07 -10.49
C PHE A 17 3.06 -14.55 -10.42
N ALA A 18 2.14 -13.90 -11.16
CA ALA A 18 1.93 -12.46 -11.04
C ALA A 18 1.54 -12.13 -9.60
N GLN A 19 2.19 -11.12 -9.03
CA GLN A 19 1.79 -10.59 -7.73
C GLN A 19 0.43 -9.90 -7.87
N GLU A 20 -0.36 -9.87 -6.82
CA GLU A 20 -1.67 -9.23 -6.83
C GLU A 20 -1.73 -8.16 -5.74
N VAL A 21 -2.45 -7.08 -6.05
CA VAL A 21 -2.81 -6.02 -5.10
C VAL A 21 -4.32 -5.79 -5.16
N ALA A 22 -4.93 -5.30 -4.09
CA ALA A 22 -6.36 -5.06 -4.08
C ALA A 22 -6.72 -3.76 -3.35
N ILE A 23 -7.88 -3.22 -3.72
CA ILE A 23 -8.54 -2.14 -2.98
C ILE A 23 -9.29 -2.76 -1.80
N LEU A 24 -9.06 -2.22 -0.60
CA LEU A 24 -9.79 -2.62 0.60
C LEU A 24 -11.09 -1.82 0.71
N LYS A 25 -12.22 -2.50 0.54
CA LYS A 25 -13.54 -1.95 0.79
C LYS A 25 -13.86 -1.98 2.28
N TYR A 26 -14.27 -0.84 2.82
CA TYR A 26 -14.68 -0.66 4.20
C TYR A 26 -16.13 -0.18 4.31
N LYS A 27 -16.70 -0.25 5.51
CA LYS A 27 -18.03 0.23 5.84
C LYS A 27 -17.93 1.60 6.53
N GLY A 28 -19.08 2.23 6.81
CA GLY A 28 -19.16 3.47 7.57
C GLY A 28 -19.63 4.67 6.74
N GLY A 29 -19.76 4.52 5.42
CA GLY A 29 -20.26 5.57 4.53
C GLY A 29 -19.20 6.45 3.89
N GLY A 30 -17.91 6.22 4.16
CA GLY A 30 -16.82 6.81 3.39
C GLY A 30 -16.72 6.19 2.01
N ASP A 31 -16.07 6.90 1.10
CA ASP A 31 -16.01 6.59 -0.33
C ASP A 31 -14.76 5.78 -0.70
N TRP A 32 -14.66 4.56 -0.19
CA TRP A 32 -13.56 3.61 -0.50
C TRP A 32 -13.28 3.44 -2.00
N TYR A 33 -14.19 3.85 -2.85
CA TYR A 33 -14.15 3.79 -4.31
C TYR A 33 -13.65 5.08 -4.96
N SER A 34 -13.23 6.06 -4.18
CA SER A 34 -12.55 7.24 -4.70
C SER A 34 -11.25 6.83 -5.39
N ASN A 35 -10.75 7.67 -6.27
CA ASN A 35 -9.51 7.45 -7.02
C ASN A 35 -9.50 6.13 -7.84
N PRO A 36 -10.49 5.90 -8.72
CA PRO A 36 -10.66 4.60 -9.38
C PRO A 36 -9.52 4.23 -10.35
N THR A 37 -8.78 5.20 -10.88
CA THR A 37 -7.66 4.97 -11.79
C THR A 37 -6.30 4.93 -11.07
N ALA A 38 -6.26 5.33 -9.80
CA ALA A 38 -5.02 5.47 -9.02
C ALA A 38 -4.22 4.17 -8.93
N LEU A 39 -4.80 3.11 -8.37
CA LEU A 39 -4.09 1.85 -8.19
C LEU A 39 -3.74 1.15 -9.50
N PRO A 40 -4.60 1.13 -10.55
CA PRO A 40 -4.22 0.66 -11.88
C PRO A 40 -2.99 1.38 -12.46
N ASN A 41 -2.95 2.72 -12.38
CA ASN A 41 -1.82 3.51 -12.86
C ASN A 41 -0.54 3.25 -12.07
N LEU A 42 -0.65 3.14 -10.74
CA LEU A 42 0.50 2.80 -9.89
C LEU A 42 1.05 1.42 -10.24
N VAL A 43 0.20 0.41 -10.42
CA VAL A 43 0.61 -0.95 -10.81
C VAL A 43 1.31 -0.93 -12.16
N LYS A 44 0.73 -0.25 -13.14
CA LYS A 44 1.37 -0.08 -14.45
C LYS A 44 2.74 0.58 -14.32
N TYR A 45 2.84 1.66 -13.53
CA TYR A 45 4.11 2.33 -13.28
C TYR A 45 5.14 1.39 -12.64
N CYS A 46 4.75 0.58 -11.65
CA CYS A 46 5.66 -0.37 -11.02
C CYS A 46 6.16 -1.43 -12.01
N ASN A 47 5.27 -1.98 -12.84
CA ASN A 47 5.64 -2.95 -13.86
C ASN A 47 6.60 -2.37 -14.90
N ASP A 48 6.42 -1.10 -15.28
CA ASP A 48 7.24 -0.43 -16.29
C ASP A 48 8.62 0.02 -15.76
N TYR A 49 8.74 0.36 -14.45
CA TYR A 49 9.90 1.09 -13.93
C TYR A 49 10.67 0.44 -12.77
N ILE A 50 10.10 -0.54 -12.07
CA ILE A 50 10.75 -1.21 -10.93
C ILE A 50 10.73 -2.73 -11.01
N ASP A 51 10.61 -3.28 -12.23
CA ASP A 51 10.71 -4.72 -12.56
C ASP A 51 9.72 -5.60 -11.75
N THR A 52 8.52 -5.11 -11.46
CA THR A 52 7.45 -5.92 -10.88
C THR A 52 6.67 -6.67 -11.96
N ASN A 53 5.95 -7.72 -11.55
CA ASN A 53 5.00 -8.43 -12.40
C ASN A 53 3.66 -8.51 -11.65
N ILE A 54 3.00 -7.37 -11.52
CA ILE A 54 1.72 -7.25 -10.80
C ILE A 54 0.59 -7.35 -11.81
N ASN A 55 -0.46 -8.09 -11.44
CA ASN A 55 -1.67 -8.18 -12.24
C ASN A 55 -2.38 -6.82 -12.31
N GLU A 56 -2.56 -6.29 -13.52
CA GLU A 56 -3.20 -4.98 -13.74
C GLU A 56 -4.73 -5.01 -13.51
N ASN A 57 -5.33 -6.20 -13.39
CA ASN A 57 -6.75 -6.34 -13.06
C ASN A 57 -6.97 -6.22 -11.56
N ILE A 58 -7.05 -4.99 -11.07
CA ILE A 58 -7.20 -4.67 -9.65
C ILE A 58 -8.54 -5.18 -9.12
N LYS A 59 -8.49 -5.93 -8.03
CA LYS A 59 -9.66 -6.45 -7.34
C LYS A 59 -10.05 -5.57 -6.15
N THR A 60 -11.30 -5.71 -5.74
CA THR A 60 -11.82 -5.11 -4.49
C THR A 60 -12.18 -6.22 -3.52
N VAL A 61 -11.73 -6.11 -2.27
CA VAL A 61 -11.97 -7.10 -1.21
C VAL A 61 -12.51 -6.42 0.04
N GLU A 62 -13.35 -7.11 0.79
CA GLU A 62 -13.89 -6.62 2.06
C GLU A 62 -12.98 -7.03 3.23
N ALA A 63 -12.86 -6.18 4.24
CA ALA A 63 -11.98 -6.41 5.39
C ALA A 63 -12.26 -7.73 6.13
N GLY A 64 -13.52 -8.15 6.19
CA GLY A 64 -13.93 -9.43 6.82
C GLY A 64 -13.84 -10.64 5.91
N SER A 65 -13.45 -10.50 4.62
CA SER A 65 -13.30 -11.64 3.71
C SER A 65 -11.96 -12.34 3.90
N THR A 66 -11.95 -13.66 3.79
CA THR A 66 -10.70 -14.46 3.72
C THR A 66 -9.92 -14.20 2.43
N ASP A 67 -10.53 -13.57 1.42
CA ASP A 67 -9.86 -13.25 0.15
C ASP A 67 -8.70 -12.26 0.33
N ILE A 68 -8.70 -11.44 1.42
CA ILE A 68 -7.60 -10.50 1.68
C ILE A 68 -6.24 -11.20 1.77
N PHE A 69 -6.19 -12.48 2.18
CA PHE A 69 -4.94 -13.24 2.31
C PHE A 69 -4.31 -13.63 0.95
N GLN A 70 -4.99 -13.38 -0.17
CA GLN A 70 -4.44 -13.59 -1.51
C GLN A 70 -3.57 -12.41 -1.98
N PHE A 71 -3.61 -11.28 -1.29
CA PHE A 71 -2.97 -10.02 -1.70
C PHE A 71 -1.85 -9.64 -0.72
N PRO A 72 -0.59 -9.58 -1.15
CA PRO A 72 0.49 -9.08 -0.29
C PRO A 72 0.32 -7.62 0.10
N LEU A 73 -0.34 -6.81 -0.75
CA LEU A 73 -0.64 -5.40 -0.51
C LEU A 73 -2.13 -5.13 -0.67
N LEU A 74 -2.73 -4.52 0.35
CA LEU A 74 -4.03 -3.87 0.28
C LEU A 74 -3.86 -2.36 0.29
N HIS A 75 -4.62 -1.68 -0.57
CA HIS A 75 -4.71 -0.22 -0.59
C HIS A 75 -6.10 0.23 -0.15
N MET A 76 -6.13 1.22 0.72
CA MET A 76 -7.36 1.82 1.24
C MET A 76 -7.25 3.33 1.12
N THR A 77 -8.27 3.96 0.57
CA THR A 77 -8.35 5.41 0.42
C THR A 77 -9.78 5.90 0.62
N GLY A 78 -10.00 7.19 0.65
CA GLY A 78 -11.31 7.84 0.67
C GLY A 78 -11.40 9.03 1.63
N HIS A 79 -12.62 9.54 1.77
CA HIS A 79 -12.96 10.66 2.63
C HIS A 79 -13.88 10.18 3.78
N GLY A 80 -13.67 10.74 4.97
CA GLY A 80 -14.59 10.61 6.10
C GLY A 80 -14.67 9.22 6.70
N ASN A 81 -15.90 8.81 7.03
CA ASN A 81 -16.15 7.79 8.01
C ASN A 81 -15.75 6.38 7.58
N VAL A 82 -14.95 5.72 8.41
CA VAL A 82 -14.55 4.31 8.30
C VAL A 82 -15.15 3.54 9.46
N PHE A 83 -15.59 2.32 9.20
CA PHE A 83 -16.06 1.40 10.23
C PHE A 83 -15.62 -0.04 9.95
N PHE A 84 -15.02 -0.69 10.94
CA PHE A 84 -14.75 -2.13 10.99
C PHE A 84 -15.59 -2.76 12.10
N SER A 85 -16.27 -3.88 11.81
CA SER A 85 -16.79 -4.75 12.86
C SER A 85 -15.63 -5.40 13.63
N ASP A 86 -15.94 -6.05 14.74
CA ASP A 86 -14.91 -6.78 15.50
C ASP A 86 -14.31 -7.91 14.67
N ASP A 87 -15.13 -8.61 13.86
CA ASP A 87 -14.69 -9.65 12.94
C ASP A 87 -13.80 -9.07 11.80
N ASP A 88 -14.19 -7.91 11.23
CA ASP A 88 -13.37 -7.21 10.23
C ASP A 88 -12.00 -6.85 10.81
N ALA A 89 -11.98 -6.32 12.05
CA ALA A 89 -10.75 -5.92 12.72
C ALA A 89 -9.85 -7.11 13.08
N GLU A 90 -10.41 -8.22 13.54
CA GLU A 90 -9.68 -9.46 13.82
C GLU A 90 -9.08 -10.04 12.54
N ASN A 91 -9.87 -10.10 11.46
CA ASN A 91 -9.41 -10.62 10.18
C ASN A 91 -8.28 -9.76 9.59
N LEU A 92 -8.39 -8.43 9.63
CA LEU A 92 -7.31 -7.51 9.22
C LEU A 92 -6.06 -7.69 10.07
N ARG A 93 -6.20 -7.84 11.40
CA ARG A 93 -5.05 -8.14 12.27
C ARG A 93 -4.36 -9.42 11.83
N ASN A 94 -5.11 -10.50 11.65
CA ASN A 94 -4.57 -11.79 11.24
C ASN A 94 -3.86 -11.69 9.89
N TYR A 95 -4.42 -10.97 8.93
CA TYR A 95 -3.78 -10.68 7.65
C TYR A 95 -2.43 -9.96 7.82
N LEU A 96 -2.40 -8.88 8.59
CA LEU A 96 -1.22 -8.05 8.78
C LEU A 96 -0.09 -8.77 9.52
N VAL A 97 -0.41 -9.54 10.55
CA VAL A 97 0.60 -10.32 11.29
C VAL A 97 1.09 -11.54 10.52
N SER A 98 0.31 -12.04 9.55
CA SER A 98 0.68 -13.17 8.69
C SER A 98 1.52 -12.80 7.46
N GLY A 99 1.94 -11.55 7.32
CA GLY A 99 2.79 -11.12 6.21
C GLY A 99 2.15 -10.10 5.27
N GLY A 100 0.84 -9.84 5.38
CA GLY A 100 0.17 -8.81 4.60
C GLY A 100 0.64 -7.39 4.95
N PHE A 101 0.40 -6.46 4.03
CA PHE A 101 0.69 -5.04 4.20
C PHE A 101 -0.54 -4.20 3.82
N LEU A 102 -0.87 -3.20 4.64
CA LEU A 102 -1.95 -2.26 4.35
C LEU A 102 -1.41 -0.84 4.20
N HIS A 103 -1.64 -0.24 3.05
CA HIS A 103 -1.47 1.19 2.84
C HIS A 103 -2.82 1.89 2.93
N ILE A 104 -2.91 2.91 3.77
CA ILE A 104 -4.08 3.77 3.93
C ILE A 104 -3.67 5.18 3.53
N ASP A 105 -4.37 5.78 2.56
CA ASP A 105 -4.16 7.15 2.12
C ASP A 105 -5.39 8.00 2.46
N ASP A 106 -5.22 8.99 3.34
CA ASP A 106 -6.29 9.92 3.69
C ASP A 106 -6.40 10.98 2.60
N ASN A 107 -7.44 10.89 1.78
CA ASN A 107 -7.72 11.89 0.76
C ASN A 107 -8.19 13.22 1.37
N TYR A 108 -8.82 13.19 2.51
CA TYR A 108 -9.14 14.31 3.40
C TYR A 108 -10.21 13.90 4.42
N GLY A 109 -9.90 14.08 5.70
CA GLY A 109 -10.88 13.92 6.79
C GLY A 109 -11.16 12.47 7.21
N MET A 110 -10.38 11.49 6.79
CA MET A 110 -10.47 10.10 7.24
C MET A 110 -9.79 9.91 8.61
N GLU A 111 -8.74 10.69 8.92
CA GLU A 111 -7.88 10.52 10.10
C GLU A 111 -8.65 10.23 11.41
N PRO A 112 -9.67 11.03 11.84
CA PRO A 112 -10.33 10.83 13.12
C PRO A 112 -11.13 9.52 13.20
N TYR A 113 -11.56 8.99 12.07
CA TYR A 113 -12.30 7.73 11.97
C TYR A 113 -11.35 6.54 11.93
N ILE A 114 -10.41 6.55 10.98
CA ILE A 114 -9.49 5.43 10.81
C ILE A 114 -8.62 5.19 12.04
N THR A 115 -8.14 6.24 12.69
CA THR A 115 -7.35 6.13 13.92
C THR A 115 -8.11 5.39 15.02
N LYS A 116 -9.43 5.64 15.15
CA LYS A 116 -10.29 4.93 16.10
C LYS A 116 -10.46 3.45 15.69
N GLU A 117 -10.69 3.18 14.41
CA GLU A 117 -10.91 1.82 13.93
C GLU A 117 -9.62 0.97 13.99
N LEU A 118 -8.46 1.56 13.76
CA LEU A 118 -7.18 0.88 13.93
C LEU A 118 -6.89 0.44 15.38
N LYS A 119 -7.51 1.09 16.39
CA LYS A 119 -7.45 0.61 17.78
C LYS A 119 -8.18 -0.72 17.99
N LYS A 120 -9.17 -1.07 17.15
CA LYS A 120 -9.79 -2.41 17.17
C LYS A 120 -8.88 -3.44 16.52
N VAL A 121 -8.20 -3.06 15.44
CA VAL A 121 -7.24 -3.93 14.75
C VAL A 121 -6.04 -4.23 15.63
N PHE A 122 -5.43 -3.23 16.25
CA PHE A 122 -4.27 -3.34 17.14
C PHE A 122 -4.52 -2.61 18.48
N PRO A 123 -5.24 -3.22 19.43
CA PRO A 123 -5.61 -2.57 20.69
C PRO A 123 -4.41 -2.11 21.54
N ASN A 124 -3.29 -2.82 21.43
CA ASN A 124 -2.08 -2.59 22.22
C ASN A 124 -0.96 -1.86 21.46
N SER A 125 -1.23 -1.42 20.24
CA SER A 125 -0.25 -0.69 19.42
C SER A 125 -0.71 0.75 19.20
N GLU A 126 0.26 1.63 18.98
CA GLU A 126 0.02 3.02 18.60
C GLU A 126 0.48 3.28 17.17
N LEU A 127 -0.16 4.22 16.50
CA LEU A 127 0.36 4.79 15.27
C LEU A 127 1.60 5.61 15.61
N ILE A 128 2.74 5.20 15.04
CA ILE A 128 4.04 5.86 15.25
C ILE A 128 4.37 6.64 14.00
N GLU A 129 4.75 7.92 14.14
CA GLU A 129 5.22 8.70 13.01
C GLU A 129 6.51 8.08 12.46
N ILE A 130 6.53 7.78 11.16
CA ILE A 130 7.64 7.10 10.48
C ILE A 130 8.77 8.11 10.26
N PRO A 131 9.98 7.84 10.78
CA PRO A 131 11.10 8.76 10.60
C PRO A 131 11.54 8.78 9.13
N LYS A 132 12.00 9.94 8.66
CA LYS A 132 12.38 10.18 7.25
C LYS A 132 13.50 9.27 6.73
N ASN A 133 14.29 8.66 7.62
CA ASN A 133 15.32 7.68 7.27
C ASN A 133 14.82 6.23 7.25
N HIS A 134 13.51 5.99 7.41
CA HIS A 134 12.94 4.65 7.30
C HIS A 134 13.08 4.13 5.86
N ALA A 135 13.33 2.82 5.71
CA ALA A 135 13.56 2.17 4.43
C ALA A 135 12.46 2.43 3.39
N ILE A 136 11.20 2.57 3.81
CA ILE A 136 10.08 2.84 2.92
C ILE A 136 10.25 4.11 2.06
N PHE A 137 11.07 5.05 2.50
CA PHE A 137 11.37 6.27 1.74
C PHE A 137 12.54 6.12 0.77
N SER A 138 13.10 4.90 0.63
CA SER A 138 14.28 4.69 -0.23
C SER A 138 14.37 3.29 -0.85
N THR A 139 13.29 2.50 -0.87
CA THR A 139 13.28 1.15 -1.44
C THR A 139 13.51 1.11 -2.96
N ALA A 140 12.91 2.01 -3.71
CA ALA A 140 13.11 2.15 -5.15
C ALA A 140 13.63 3.55 -5.51
N TYR A 141 13.06 4.57 -4.90
CA TYR A 141 13.40 5.98 -5.15
C TYR A 141 13.71 6.68 -3.84
N ASN A 142 14.66 7.63 -3.85
CA ASN A 142 15.11 8.32 -2.63
C ASN A 142 14.23 9.54 -2.31
N PHE A 143 13.57 9.51 -1.14
CA PHE A 143 12.78 10.60 -0.56
C PHE A 143 13.37 11.05 0.77
N PRO A 144 14.50 11.80 0.78
CA PRO A 144 15.21 12.16 2.00
C PRO A 144 14.41 13.09 2.92
N ASN A 145 13.38 13.73 2.41
CA ASN A 145 12.48 14.60 3.15
C ASN A 145 11.18 13.91 3.64
N GLY A 146 11.01 12.61 3.38
CA GLY A 146 9.79 11.86 3.64
C GLY A 146 8.76 12.01 2.52
N LEU A 147 7.46 11.93 2.86
CA LEU A 147 6.38 11.99 1.88
C LEU A 147 6.38 13.28 1.04
N PRO A 148 6.12 13.20 -0.26
CA PRO A 148 5.82 14.38 -1.07
C PRO A 148 4.45 14.95 -0.70
N LYS A 149 4.27 16.25 -0.84
CA LYS A 149 2.96 16.90 -0.81
C LYS A 149 2.44 16.95 -2.26
N ILE A 150 1.26 16.38 -2.49
CA ILE A 150 0.61 16.35 -3.79
C ILE A 150 -0.44 17.46 -3.86
N HIS A 151 -1.45 17.38 -2.98
CA HIS A 151 -2.46 18.43 -2.86
C HIS A 151 -2.36 19.18 -1.53
N GLU A 152 -2.91 20.37 -1.51
CA GLU A 152 -2.92 21.25 -0.35
C GLU A 152 -4.35 21.40 0.19
N HIS A 153 -4.55 21.04 1.46
CA HIS A 153 -5.84 21.21 2.13
C HIS A 153 -5.73 22.22 3.27
N ASP A 154 -5.04 21.88 4.35
CA ASP A 154 -5.02 22.63 5.60
C ASP A 154 -3.70 23.38 5.85
N GLY A 155 -2.81 23.47 4.89
CA GLY A 155 -1.48 24.07 5.07
C GLY A 155 -0.54 23.25 5.95
N LYS A 156 -0.87 21.97 6.18
CA LYS A 156 -0.06 21.08 7.01
C LYS A 156 0.94 20.28 6.19
N ALA A 157 2.08 19.95 6.81
CA ALA A 157 3.05 19.08 6.18
C ALA A 157 2.57 17.64 6.09
N PRO A 158 2.92 16.90 5.02
CA PRO A 158 2.58 15.48 4.89
C PRO A 158 3.26 14.66 5.99
N LYS A 159 2.55 13.66 6.50
CA LYS A 159 3.00 12.75 7.55
C LYS A 159 2.73 11.30 7.18
N ALA A 160 3.68 10.44 7.53
CA ALA A 160 3.53 9.01 7.48
C ALA A 160 3.44 8.45 8.90
N PHE A 161 2.43 7.66 9.17
CA PHE A 161 2.30 6.90 10.41
C PHE A 161 2.32 5.41 10.11
N GLY A 162 2.73 4.60 11.05
CA GLY A 162 2.75 3.16 10.87
C GLY A 162 2.44 2.37 12.14
N ILE A 163 2.04 1.13 11.93
CA ILE A 163 1.99 0.11 12.97
C ILE A 163 3.05 -0.93 12.65
N PHE A 164 3.81 -1.31 13.68
CA PHE A 164 4.85 -2.32 13.60
C PHE A 164 4.43 -3.60 14.31
N HIS A 165 4.71 -4.74 13.71
CA HIS A 165 4.61 -6.06 14.32
C HIS A 165 5.96 -6.77 14.16
N GLU A 166 6.58 -7.22 15.25
CA GLU A 166 7.91 -7.87 15.26
C GLU A 166 8.98 -7.11 14.44
N SER A 167 9.02 -5.78 14.61
CA SER A 167 9.90 -4.86 13.88
C SER A 167 9.59 -4.65 12.39
N ARG A 168 8.62 -5.35 11.80
CA ARG A 168 8.13 -5.12 10.44
C ARG A 168 7.05 -4.04 10.46
N LEU A 169 7.16 -3.04 9.61
CA LEU A 169 6.05 -2.12 9.33
C LEU A 169 4.97 -2.90 8.58
N VAL A 170 3.82 -3.10 9.21
CA VAL A 170 2.71 -3.89 8.64
C VAL A 170 1.61 -3.00 8.06
N LEU A 171 1.53 -1.77 8.53
CA LEU A 171 0.55 -0.78 8.09
C LEU A 171 1.23 0.57 7.95
N LEU A 172 1.00 1.23 6.81
CA LEU A 172 1.37 2.61 6.54
C LEU A 172 0.11 3.45 6.37
N PHE A 173 0.00 4.53 7.12
CA PHE A 173 -1.04 5.54 6.99
C PHE A 173 -0.41 6.86 6.55
N THR A 174 -0.79 7.34 5.38
CA THR A 174 -0.33 8.61 4.81
C THR A 174 -1.41 9.67 4.99
N LEU A 175 -0.99 10.83 5.48
CA LEU A 175 -1.86 11.95 5.88
C LEU A 175 -1.33 13.25 5.29
N GLU A 176 -2.22 14.12 4.82
CA GLU A 176 -1.90 15.44 4.24
C GLU A 176 -0.98 15.36 3.00
N THR A 177 -1.04 14.28 2.25
CA THR A 177 -0.21 14.06 1.05
C THR A 177 -1.01 13.88 -0.23
N ASP A 178 -2.13 13.10 -0.17
CA ASP A 178 -3.00 12.74 -1.29
C ASP A 178 -2.26 12.01 -2.41
N LEU A 179 -1.53 10.95 -2.02
CA LEU A 179 -0.79 10.15 -2.99
C LEU A 179 -1.70 9.54 -4.05
N GLY A 180 -2.90 9.07 -3.62
CA GLY A 180 -3.89 8.48 -4.49
C GLY A 180 -4.32 9.40 -5.62
N ASP A 181 -4.52 10.68 -5.34
CA ASP A 181 -4.88 11.69 -6.34
C ASP A 181 -3.78 11.84 -7.39
N GLY A 182 -2.51 11.88 -6.93
CA GLY A 182 -1.37 11.97 -7.83
C GLY A 182 -1.12 10.70 -8.66
N TRP A 183 -1.77 9.57 -8.35
CA TRP A 183 -1.72 8.35 -9.17
C TRP A 183 -2.83 8.29 -10.20
N GLU A 184 -3.89 9.12 -10.10
CA GLU A 184 -4.99 9.11 -11.04
C GLU A 184 -4.58 9.56 -12.44
N ASP A 185 -5.51 9.43 -13.40
CA ASP A 185 -5.33 9.95 -14.76
C ASP A 185 -5.11 11.46 -14.73
N GLU A 186 -4.29 11.97 -15.65
CA GLU A 186 -3.86 13.37 -15.66
C GLU A 186 -5.03 14.36 -15.67
N GLU A 187 -6.10 14.04 -16.41
CA GLU A 187 -7.28 14.90 -16.56
C GLU A 187 -8.17 14.98 -15.32
N VAL A 188 -7.97 14.12 -14.31
CA VAL A 188 -8.82 14.09 -13.10
C VAL A 188 -8.52 15.32 -12.23
N HIS A 189 -7.25 15.53 -11.90
CA HIS A 189 -6.82 16.63 -11.03
C HIS A 189 -6.06 17.72 -11.78
N ASN A 190 -5.62 17.45 -13.02
CA ASN A 190 -4.78 18.33 -13.83
C ASN A 190 -3.45 18.68 -13.15
N ASP A 191 -2.92 17.76 -12.38
CA ASP A 191 -1.63 17.93 -11.70
C ASP A 191 -0.49 18.02 -12.71
N PRO A 192 0.51 18.87 -12.45
CA PRO A 192 1.74 18.87 -13.23
C PRO A 192 2.41 17.50 -13.25
N GLU A 193 2.96 17.11 -14.41
CA GLU A 193 3.65 15.82 -14.59
C GLU A 193 4.69 15.55 -13.48
N GLU A 194 5.43 16.58 -13.06
CA GLU A 194 6.43 16.47 -11.98
C GLU A 194 5.79 16.07 -10.63
N VAL A 195 4.60 16.54 -10.33
CA VAL A 195 3.85 16.23 -9.10
C VAL A 195 3.37 14.79 -9.15
N ARG A 196 2.75 14.39 -10.27
CA ARG A 196 2.29 13.02 -10.51
C ARG A 196 3.44 12.02 -10.47
N GLU A 197 4.57 12.35 -11.10
CA GLU A 197 5.77 11.50 -11.07
C GLU A 197 6.29 11.29 -9.64
N LYS A 198 6.28 12.33 -8.80
CA LYS A 198 6.65 12.19 -7.38
C LYS A 198 5.69 11.27 -6.62
N ALA A 199 4.38 11.39 -6.85
CA ALA A 199 3.39 10.52 -6.24
C ALA A 199 3.60 9.06 -6.67
N LEU A 200 3.74 8.78 -7.96
CA LEU A 200 3.99 7.43 -8.49
C LEU A 200 5.30 6.82 -7.98
N LYS A 201 6.38 7.61 -7.89
CA LYS A 201 7.65 7.16 -7.30
C LYS A 201 7.51 6.79 -5.82
N MET A 202 6.73 7.57 -5.05
CA MET A 202 6.48 7.22 -3.65
C MET A 202 5.58 5.99 -3.53
N GLY A 203 4.57 5.85 -4.39
CA GLY A 203 3.76 4.64 -4.51
C GLY A 203 4.60 3.40 -4.84
N ALA A 204 5.56 3.52 -5.76
CA ALA A 204 6.49 2.45 -6.11
C ALA A 204 7.37 2.03 -4.90
N ASN A 205 7.78 2.96 -4.06
CA ASN A 205 8.44 2.64 -2.79
C ASN A 205 7.55 1.81 -1.87
N ILE A 206 6.27 2.18 -1.74
CA ILE A 206 5.29 1.46 -0.91
C ILE A 206 5.07 0.04 -1.44
N VAL A 207 4.86 -0.10 -2.74
CA VAL A 207 4.68 -1.41 -3.40
C VAL A 207 5.90 -2.30 -3.18
N LYS A 208 7.09 -1.78 -3.49
CA LYS A 208 8.34 -2.53 -3.33
C LYS A 208 8.58 -2.91 -1.87
N TYR A 209 8.34 -2.00 -0.93
CA TYR A 209 8.45 -2.29 0.50
C TYR A 209 7.52 -3.44 0.92
N ALA A 210 6.26 -3.41 0.48
CA ALA A 210 5.26 -4.43 0.81
C ALA A 210 5.63 -5.83 0.28
N PHE A 211 6.34 -5.91 -0.84
CA PHE A 211 6.70 -7.18 -1.46
C PHE A 211 8.03 -7.76 -0.97
N GLU A 212 8.92 -6.96 -0.41
CA GLU A 212 10.26 -7.36 0.02
C GLU A 212 10.38 -7.58 1.54
N ASN A 213 9.37 -7.18 2.34
CA ASN A 213 9.38 -7.23 3.81
C ASN A 213 8.10 -7.91 4.39
#